data_f29de017b9432eeac659bd55c6cbcef4
#
_entry.id   f29de017b9432eeac659bd55c6cbcef4
#
_cell.length_a   1.000
_cell.length_b   1.000
_cell.length_c   1.000
_cell.angle_alpha   90.00
_cell.angle_beta   90.00
_cell.angle_gamma   90.00
#
_symmetry.space_group_name_H-M   'P 1'
#
loop_
_entity.id
_entity.type
_entity.pdbx_description
1 polymer ?
#
loop_
_entity_poly.entity_id
_entity_poly.type
_entity_poly.pdbx_seq_one_letter_code
_entity_poly.pdbx_strand_id
1 'polypeptide(L)'
;MPDHQLSKEEFGAQADAMARRIVHALTGEQDAFLVLEALCRVHRFTCMQLPPSALGVAGFALASYAGELMQASGSGKGLISPTKVQ
;
A
#
# COMPACT_ATOMS: atom_id res chain seq x y z
N MET A 1 -10.09 -11.35 21.95
CA MET A 1 -9.57 -11.26 21.68
C MET A 1 -8.70 -11.26 21.66
N PRO A 2 -8.47 -11.43 21.37
CA PRO A 2 -7.45 -11.59 21.57
C PRO A 2 -6.64 -10.70 21.44
N ASP A 3 -6.32 -10.36 21.89
CA ASP A 3 -5.40 -9.58 21.97
C ASP A 3 -4.21 -9.99 21.33
N HIS A 4 -4.23 -10.77 20.34
CA HIS A 4 -3.09 -11.21 19.62
C HIS A 4 -2.63 -10.11 18.70
N GLN A 5 -1.44 -9.62 18.89
CA GLN A 5 -0.84 -8.67 18.03
C GLN A 5 0.18 -9.38 17.17
N LEU A 6 0.17 -9.06 15.89
CA LEU A 6 1.14 -9.62 14.97
C LEU A 6 2.50 -9.00 15.23
N SER A 7 3.55 -9.80 15.11
CA SER A 7 4.89 -9.24 15.11
C SER A 7 5.07 -8.43 13.82
N LYS A 8 6.11 -7.62 13.79
CA LYS A 8 6.40 -6.82 12.61
C LYS A 8 6.61 -7.70 11.39
N GLU A 9 7.27 -8.83 11.60
CA GLU A 9 7.53 -9.76 10.50
C GLU A 9 6.26 -10.45 10.03
N GLU A 10 5.41 -10.84 10.97
CA GLU A 10 4.13 -11.46 10.61
C GLU A 10 3.25 -10.48 9.87
N PHE A 11 3.21 -9.25 10.33
CA PHE A 11 2.42 -8.22 9.67
C PHE A 11 2.90 -8.01 8.25
N GLY A 12 4.21 -7.90 8.07
CA GLY A 12 4.77 -7.71 6.73
C GLY A 12 4.46 -8.87 5.81
N ALA A 13 4.56 -10.10 6.32
CA ALA A 13 4.27 -11.27 5.51
C ALA A 13 2.82 -11.33 5.10
N GLN A 14 1.92 -10.98 6.00
CA GLN A 14 0.50 -10.99 5.67
C GLN A 14 0.13 -9.88 4.70
N ALA A 15 0.74 -8.70 4.87
CA ALA A 15 0.50 -7.61 3.95
C ALA A 15 0.98 -7.98 2.54
N ASP A 16 2.14 -8.63 2.48
CA ASP A 16 2.70 -9.07 1.22
C ASP A 16 1.79 -10.08 0.52
N ALA A 17 1.29 -11.05 1.30
CA ALA A 17 0.40 -12.05 0.74
C ALA A 17 -0.89 -11.42 0.24
N MET A 18 -1.43 -10.47 0.98
CA MET A 18 -2.64 -9.79 0.56
C MET A 18 -2.40 -8.95 -0.70
N ALA A 19 -1.24 -8.28 -0.76
CA ALA A 19 -0.90 -7.49 -1.93
C ALA A 19 -0.84 -8.37 -3.18
N ARG A 20 -0.30 -9.57 -3.04
CA ARG A 20 -0.25 -10.50 -4.17
C ARG A 20 -1.63 -10.91 -4.64
N ARG A 21 -2.55 -11.13 -3.69
CA ARG A 21 -3.93 -11.46 -4.06
C ARG A 21 -4.57 -10.31 -4.81
N ILE A 22 -4.30 -9.08 -4.39
CA ILE A 22 -4.84 -7.92 -5.08
C ILE A 22 -4.29 -7.83 -6.50
N VAL A 23 -2.99 -8.03 -6.65
CA VAL A 23 -2.37 -8.00 -7.97
C VAL A 23 -2.96 -9.08 -8.86
N HIS A 24 -3.20 -10.27 -8.29
CA HIS A 24 -3.80 -11.35 -9.07
C HIS A 24 -5.21 -11.02 -9.56
N ALA A 25 -5.90 -10.16 -8.84
CA ALA A 25 -7.24 -9.75 -9.27
C ALA A 25 -7.19 -8.81 -10.46
N LEU A 26 -6.04 -8.19 -10.72
CA LEU A 26 -5.88 -7.27 -11.83
C LEU A 26 -5.41 -8.06 -13.04
N THR A 27 -6.34 -8.71 -13.72
CA THR A 27 -5.99 -9.55 -14.85
C THR A 27 -6.18 -8.78 -16.15
N GLY A 28 -5.41 -9.16 -17.17
CA GLY A 28 -5.50 -8.52 -18.46
C GLY A 28 -4.81 -7.16 -18.46
N GLU A 29 -5.00 -6.45 -19.56
CA GLU A 29 -4.42 -5.12 -19.68
C GLU A 29 -5.24 -4.13 -18.88
N GLN A 30 -4.58 -3.37 -18.04
CA GLN A 30 -5.24 -2.39 -17.21
C GLN A 30 -4.62 -1.03 -17.44
N ASP A 31 -5.46 0.00 -17.44
CA ASP A 31 -4.96 1.36 -17.45
C ASP A 31 -4.37 1.67 -16.08
N ALA A 32 -3.10 2.02 -16.04
CA ALA A 32 -2.41 2.21 -14.77
C ALA A 32 -3.05 3.30 -13.92
N PHE A 33 -3.48 4.39 -14.53
CA PHE A 33 -4.09 5.47 -13.75
C PHE A 33 -5.44 5.07 -13.22
N LEU A 34 -6.16 4.25 -13.96
CA LEU A 34 -7.45 3.76 -13.47
C LEU A 34 -7.24 2.85 -12.27
N VAL A 35 -6.22 1.97 -12.34
CA VAL A 35 -5.90 1.09 -11.21
C VAL A 35 -5.52 1.93 -10.00
N LEU A 36 -4.68 2.94 -10.20
CA LEU A 36 -4.25 3.77 -9.09
C LEU A 36 -5.41 4.51 -8.46
N GLU A 37 -6.31 5.03 -9.27
CA GLU A 37 -7.47 5.71 -8.73
C GLU A 37 -8.35 4.74 -7.94
N ALA A 38 -8.55 3.54 -8.47
CA ALA A 38 -9.34 2.54 -7.79
C ALA A 38 -8.72 2.18 -6.44
N LEU A 39 -7.40 2.03 -6.41
CA LEU A 39 -6.72 1.70 -5.17
C LEU A 39 -6.83 2.83 -4.15
N CYS A 40 -6.81 4.08 -4.61
CA CYS A 40 -7.01 5.20 -3.72
C CYS A 40 -8.39 5.17 -3.09
N ARG A 41 -9.41 4.78 -3.86
CA ARG A 41 -10.76 4.68 -3.33
C ARG A 41 -10.87 3.56 -2.31
N VAL A 42 -10.21 2.43 -2.59
CA VAL A 42 -10.19 1.32 -1.63
C VAL A 42 -9.47 1.76 -0.36
N HIS A 43 -8.38 2.48 -0.51
CA HIS A 43 -7.64 2.96 0.64
C HIS A 43 -8.51 3.88 1.49
N ARG A 44 -9.20 4.82 0.84
CA ARG A 44 -10.08 5.74 1.55
C ARG A 44 -11.19 4.98 2.28
N PHE A 45 -11.80 4.01 1.60
CA PHE A 45 -12.84 3.19 2.21
C PHE A 45 -12.32 2.48 3.44
N THR A 46 -11.10 1.93 3.35
CA THR A 46 -10.50 1.23 4.47
C THR A 46 -10.23 2.18 5.64
N CYS A 47 -9.75 3.38 5.34
CA CYS A 47 -9.48 4.36 6.38
C CYS A 47 -10.74 4.82 7.09
N MET A 48 -11.88 4.79 6.41
CA MET A 48 -13.14 5.12 7.05
C MET A 48 -13.52 4.14 8.15
N GLN A 49 -12.90 2.97 8.15
CA GLN A 49 -13.12 1.97 9.19
C GLN A 49 -12.24 2.20 10.43
N LEU A 50 -11.31 3.13 10.33
CA LEU A 50 -10.34 3.34 11.40
C LEU A 50 -10.82 4.41 12.37
N PRO A 51 -10.46 4.29 13.65
CA PRO A 51 -10.72 5.38 14.58
C PRO A 51 -9.85 6.59 14.24
N PRO A 52 -10.29 7.80 14.60
CA PRO A 52 -9.50 8.98 14.27
C PRO A 52 -8.05 8.92 14.78
N SER A 53 -7.82 8.24 15.88
CA SER A 53 -6.47 8.15 16.43
C SER A 53 -5.52 7.39 15.50
N ALA A 54 -6.04 6.57 14.62
CA ALA A 54 -5.19 5.79 13.72
C ALA A 54 -4.98 6.47 12.37
N LEU A 55 -5.71 7.54 12.09
CA LEU A 55 -5.63 8.17 10.78
C LEU A 55 -4.28 8.83 10.54
N GLY A 56 -3.66 9.32 11.62
CA GLY A 56 -2.34 9.92 11.45
C GLY A 56 -1.28 8.94 11.00
N VAL A 57 -1.38 7.71 11.50
CA VAL A 57 -0.44 6.66 11.09
C VAL A 57 -0.62 6.34 9.61
N ALA A 58 -1.88 6.23 9.18
CA ALA A 58 -2.17 5.98 7.77
C ALA A 58 -1.67 7.13 6.90
N GLY A 59 -1.86 8.36 7.36
CA GLY A 59 -1.39 9.51 6.62
C GLY A 59 0.12 9.55 6.50
N PHE A 60 0.81 9.20 7.58
CA PHE A 60 2.26 9.19 7.55
C PHE A 60 2.79 8.15 6.56
N ALA A 61 2.16 6.96 6.55
CA ALA A 61 2.58 5.91 5.63
C ALA A 61 2.40 6.35 4.17
N LEU A 62 1.28 7.00 3.88
CA LEU A 62 1.04 7.50 2.54
C LEU A 62 2.00 8.61 2.17
N ALA A 63 2.30 9.50 3.11
CA ALA A 63 3.22 10.58 2.84
C ALA A 63 4.62 10.05 2.55
N SER A 64 5.02 9.01 3.25
CA SER A 64 6.31 8.37 2.99
C SER A 64 6.37 7.79 1.59
N TYR A 65 5.31 7.11 1.18
CA TYR A 65 5.26 6.56 -0.16
C TYR A 65 5.23 7.66 -1.21
N ALA A 66 4.48 8.73 -0.96
CA ALA A 66 4.46 9.86 -1.87
C ALA A 66 5.84 10.45 -2.05
N GLY A 67 6.61 10.51 -0.96
CA GLY A 67 7.98 11.00 -1.02
C GLY A 67 8.85 10.14 -1.92
N GLU A 68 8.68 8.82 -1.86
CA GLU A 68 9.41 7.91 -2.74
C GLU A 68 9.09 8.19 -4.21
N LEU A 69 7.81 8.41 -4.49
CA LEU A 69 7.40 8.69 -5.87
C LEU A 69 8.00 9.98 -6.38
N MET A 70 7.98 11.00 -5.55
CA MET A 70 8.54 12.29 -5.95
C MET A 70 10.05 12.18 -6.18
N GLN A 71 10.73 11.45 -5.33
CA GLN A 71 12.17 11.29 -5.46
C GLN A 71 12.50 10.48 -6.72
N ALA A 72 11.74 9.43 -6.97
CA ALA A 72 11.95 8.63 -8.17
C ALA A 72 11.74 9.45 -9.43
N SER A 73 10.73 10.31 -9.40
CA SER A 73 10.46 11.19 -10.53
C SER A 73 11.62 12.15 -10.77
N GLY A 74 12.14 12.74 -9.68
CA GLY A 74 13.21 13.72 -9.80
C GLY A 74 14.53 13.11 -10.23
N SER A 75 14.79 11.87 -9.84
CA SER A 75 16.05 11.23 -10.19
C SER A 75 16.04 10.66 -11.62
N GLY A 76 14.87 10.47 -12.20
CA GLY A 76 14.76 9.88 -13.49
C GLY A 76 14.94 8.38 -13.55
N LYS A 77 15.08 7.75 -12.38
CA LYS A 77 15.34 6.32 -12.33
C LYS A 77 14.09 5.47 -12.09
N GLY A 78 13.01 6.11 -11.70
CA GLY A 78 11.80 5.38 -11.37
C GLY A 78 11.89 4.72 -10.00
N LEU A 79 10.88 3.96 -9.68
CA LEU A 79 10.84 3.28 -8.38
C LEU A 79 11.79 2.11 -8.37
N ILE A 80 12.43 1.93 -7.22
CA ILE A 80 13.29 0.76 -7.00
C ILE A 80 12.39 -0.33 -6.46
N SER A 81 12.42 -1.47 -7.13
CA SER A 81 11.57 -2.58 -6.74
C SER A 81 12.05 -3.19 -5.44
N PRO A 82 11.20 -3.32 -4.43
CA PRO A 82 11.62 -3.96 -3.20
C PRO A 82 11.87 -5.42 -3.47
N THR A 83 12.90 -5.96 -2.86
CA THR A 83 13.25 -7.35 -3.12
C THR A 83 12.19 -8.32 -2.63
N LYS A 84 11.38 -7.91 -1.68
CA LYS A 84 10.41 -8.81 -1.12
C LYS A 84 9.09 -8.84 -1.82
N VAL A 85 8.82 -7.85 -2.60
CA VAL A 85 7.49 -7.71 -3.18
C VAL A 85 7.44 -8.18 -4.61
N GLN A 86 8.48 -8.73 -5.09
CA GLN A 86 8.56 -9.19 -6.48
C GLN A 86 7.53 -10.26 -6.83
#